data_46f93bd5cc68bfccaafbae989850a244
#
_entry.id   46f93bd5cc68bfccaafbae989850a244
#
_cell.length_a   1.000
_cell.length_b   1.000
_cell.length_c   1.000
_cell.angle_alpha   90.00
_cell.angle_beta   90.00
_cell.angle_gamma   90.00
#
_symmetry.space_group_name_H-M   'P 1'
#
loop_
_entity.id
_entity.type
_entity.pdbx_description
1 polymer ?
#
loop_
_entity_poly.entity_id
_entity_poly.type
_entity_poly.pdbx_seq_one_letter_code
_entity_poly.pdbx_strand_id
1 'polypeptide(L)'
;MLACPPVRVHVPVEQFELAKRYALCHAAASALGLWWHTRHRVGEASAAPPWRDGLWLRAVLRRVRVALGDAADFDDEAGDALWRALLRQHRDGLLFSLLPCELAEHRGEAA
;
A
#
# COMPACT_ATOMS: atom_id res chain seq x y z
N MET A 1 9.26 44.33 4.00
CA MET A 1 8.73 42.99 3.82
C MET A 1 7.60 42.78 4.80
N LEU A 2 6.35 42.90 4.36
CA LEU A 2 5.19 42.71 5.22
C LEU A 2 4.97 41.20 5.38
N ALA A 3 5.22 40.68 6.59
CA ALA A 3 4.88 39.28 6.92
C ALA A 3 3.37 39.16 6.90
N CYS A 4 2.85 38.33 5.99
CA CYS A 4 1.45 37.99 5.98
C CYS A 4 1.16 37.16 7.25
N PRO A 5 0.22 37.56 8.11
CA PRO A 5 -0.10 36.80 9.31
C PRO A 5 -0.61 35.43 8.90
N PRO A 6 -0.26 34.36 9.63
CA PRO A 6 -0.76 33.02 9.32
C PRO A 6 -2.28 33.00 9.41
N VAL A 7 -2.93 32.74 8.28
CA VAL A 7 -4.39 32.57 8.26
C VAL A 7 -4.69 31.22 8.95
N ARG A 8 -5.23 31.28 10.17
CA ARG A 8 -5.74 30.09 10.83
C ARG A 8 -7.09 29.72 10.20
N VAL A 9 -7.03 28.83 9.23
CA VAL A 9 -8.24 28.25 8.67
C VAL A 9 -8.75 27.20 9.64
N HIS A 10 -9.92 27.45 10.23
CA HIS A 10 -10.62 26.44 11.01
C HIS A 10 -11.38 25.54 10.05
N VAL A 11 -10.90 24.27 9.91
CA VAL A 11 -11.57 23.27 9.08
C VAL A 11 -12.50 22.47 9.99
N PRO A 12 -13.81 22.38 9.71
CA PRO A 12 -14.73 21.53 10.46
C PRO A 12 -14.35 20.05 10.40
N VAL A 13 -14.66 19.31 11.47
CA VAL A 13 -14.34 17.87 11.59
C VAL A 13 -14.98 17.07 10.44
N GLU A 14 -16.16 17.44 10.01
CA GLU A 14 -16.89 16.79 8.92
C GLU A 14 -16.14 16.88 7.59
N GLN A 15 -15.41 17.97 7.36
CA GLN A 15 -14.58 18.13 6.17
C GLN A 15 -13.35 17.23 6.21
N PHE A 16 -12.78 17.00 7.38
CA PHE A 16 -11.69 16.02 7.54
C PHE A 16 -12.17 14.59 7.28
N GLU A 17 -13.34 14.22 7.77
CA GLU A 17 -13.93 12.90 7.52
C GLU A 17 -14.24 12.71 6.03
N LEU A 18 -14.77 13.73 5.36
CA LEU A 18 -15.00 13.70 3.92
C LEU A 18 -13.68 13.55 3.14
N ALA A 19 -12.66 14.31 3.50
CA ALA A 19 -11.33 14.23 2.88
C ALA A 19 -10.69 12.86 3.07
N LYS A 20 -10.81 12.27 4.27
CA LYS A 20 -10.36 10.92 4.58
C LYS A 20 -11.06 9.87 3.69
N ARG A 21 -12.37 9.94 3.58
CA ARG A 21 -13.15 9.04 2.71
C ARG A 21 -12.74 9.16 1.25
N TYR A 22 -12.55 10.39 0.78
CA TYR A 22 -12.05 10.64 -0.57
C TYR A 22 -10.66 10.02 -0.78
N ALA A 23 -9.73 10.23 0.14
CA ALA A 23 -8.39 9.65 0.08
C ALA A 23 -8.40 8.12 0.05
N LEU A 24 -9.26 7.49 0.85
CA LEU A 24 -9.43 6.03 0.85
C LEU A 24 -9.98 5.50 -0.47
N CYS A 25 -10.98 6.16 -1.05
CA CYS A 25 -11.53 5.81 -2.36
C CYS A 25 -10.48 5.99 -3.46
N HIS A 26 -9.69 7.07 -3.40
CA HIS A 26 -8.60 7.30 -4.34
C HIS A 26 -7.51 6.23 -4.23
N ALA A 27 -7.13 5.85 -3.01
CA ALA A 27 -6.17 4.77 -2.78
C ALA A 27 -6.66 3.43 -3.34
N ALA A 28 -7.94 3.09 -3.15
CA ALA A 28 -8.54 1.89 -3.71
C ALA A 28 -8.54 1.90 -5.25
N ALA A 29 -8.92 3.01 -5.85
CA ALA A 29 -8.92 3.18 -7.31
C ALA A 29 -7.50 3.08 -7.89
N SER A 30 -6.52 3.70 -7.22
CA SER A 30 -5.11 3.65 -7.62
C SER A 30 -4.55 2.22 -7.53
N ALA A 31 -4.86 1.49 -6.46
CA ALA A 31 -4.44 0.10 -6.29
C ALA A 31 -5.05 -0.81 -7.39
N LEU A 32 -6.34 -0.64 -7.68
CA LEU A 32 -7.03 -1.37 -8.74
C LEU A 32 -6.44 -1.05 -10.11
N GLY A 33 -6.19 0.21 -10.40
CA GLY A 33 -5.57 0.67 -11.64
C GLY A 33 -4.15 0.10 -11.81
N LEU A 34 -3.36 0.13 -10.74
CA LEU A 34 -2.01 -0.44 -10.75
C LEU A 34 -2.06 -1.94 -11.05
N TRP A 35 -2.91 -2.70 -10.37
CA TRP A 35 -3.08 -4.12 -10.62
C TRP A 35 -3.53 -4.39 -12.05
N TRP A 36 -4.51 -3.66 -12.54
CA TRP A 36 -5.04 -3.83 -13.90
C TRP A 36 -3.97 -3.65 -14.98
N HIS A 37 -3.14 -2.63 -14.83
CA HIS A 37 -2.10 -2.31 -15.81
C HIS A 37 -0.83 -3.16 -15.66
N THR A 38 -0.56 -3.71 -14.49
CA THR A 38 0.70 -4.43 -14.22
C THR A 38 0.54 -5.93 -14.06
N ARG A 39 -0.68 -6.45 -13.95
CA ARG A 39 -0.95 -7.87 -13.68
C ARG A 39 -0.23 -8.86 -14.61
N HIS A 40 -0.03 -8.49 -15.86
CA HIS A 40 0.68 -9.32 -16.84
C HIS A 40 2.21 -9.21 -16.70
N ARG A 41 2.72 -8.09 -16.21
CA ARG A 41 4.15 -7.81 -16.08
C ARG A 41 4.73 -8.34 -14.76
N VAL A 42 3.99 -8.19 -13.68
CA VAL A 42 4.40 -8.67 -12.34
C VAL A 42 4.57 -10.18 -12.34
N GLY A 43 3.81 -10.91 -13.16
CA GLY A 43 3.91 -12.35 -13.29
C GLY A 43 5.23 -12.84 -13.88
N GLU A 44 5.90 -12.05 -14.71
CA GLU A 44 7.17 -12.41 -15.33
C GLU A 44 8.38 -12.04 -14.45
N ALA A 45 8.29 -10.92 -13.73
CA ALA A 45 9.38 -10.40 -12.92
C ALA A 45 9.43 -10.97 -11.50
N SER A 46 8.30 -11.40 -10.96
CA SER A 46 8.19 -11.96 -9.61
C SER A 46 7.52 -13.33 -9.67
N ALA A 47 8.26 -14.36 -9.28
CA ALA A 47 7.73 -15.71 -9.14
C ALA A 47 6.76 -15.85 -7.94
N ALA A 48 6.53 -14.80 -7.17
CA ALA A 48 5.71 -14.84 -5.96
C ALA A 48 4.22 -14.78 -6.29
N PRO A 49 3.44 -15.85 -6.02
CA PRO A 49 2.01 -15.94 -6.29
C PRO A 49 1.17 -14.75 -5.80
N PRO A 50 1.42 -14.16 -4.61
CA PRO A 50 0.60 -13.08 -4.07
C PRO A 50 0.52 -11.85 -4.96
N TRP A 51 1.55 -11.58 -5.73
CA TRP A 51 1.59 -10.44 -6.63
C TRP A 51 0.84 -10.71 -7.94
N ARG A 52 0.92 -11.94 -8.41
CA ARG A 52 0.22 -12.40 -9.62
C ARG A 52 -1.27 -12.55 -9.41
N ASP A 53 -1.65 -13.17 -8.31
CA ASP A 53 -3.05 -13.55 -8.05
C ASP A 53 -3.89 -12.41 -7.47
N GLY A 54 -3.32 -11.21 -7.34
CA GLY A 54 -4.02 -10.06 -6.80
C GLY A 54 -4.30 -10.15 -5.29
N LEU A 55 -3.62 -11.01 -4.57
CA LEU A 55 -3.79 -11.18 -3.12
C LEU A 55 -3.51 -9.88 -2.35
N TRP A 56 -2.48 -9.16 -2.77
CA TRP A 56 -2.16 -7.84 -2.22
C TRP A 56 -3.29 -6.83 -2.48
N LEU A 57 -3.93 -6.88 -3.66
CA LEU A 57 -5.06 -6.02 -3.99
C LEU A 57 -6.26 -6.31 -3.08
N ARG A 58 -6.56 -7.60 -2.86
CA ARG A 58 -7.60 -8.00 -1.90
C ARG A 58 -7.32 -7.43 -0.51
N ALA A 59 -6.08 -7.52 -0.04
CA ALA A 59 -5.68 -6.99 1.25
C ALA A 59 -5.85 -5.46 1.33
N VAL A 60 -5.45 -4.73 0.30
CA VAL A 60 -5.62 -3.27 0.21
C VAL A 60 -7.09 -2.89 0.20
N LEU A 61 -7.90 -3.47 -0.69
CA LEU A 61 -9.32 -3.16 -0.81
C LEU A 61 -10.09 -3.50 0.48
N ARG A 62 -9.74 -4.61 1.12
CA ARG A 62 -10.30 -4.96 2.42
C ARG A 62 -9.96 -3.92 3.48
N ARG A 63 -8.71 -3.50 3.55
CA ARG A 63 -8.27 -2.46 4.50
C ARG A 63 -9.02 -1.15 4.29
N VAL A 64 -9.23 -0.76 3.03
CA VAL A 64 -10.02 0.43 2.69
C VAL A 64 -11.48 0.27 3.13
N ARG A 65 -12.11 -0.87 2.86
CA ARG A 65 -13.49 -1.14 3.28
C ARG A 65 -13.68 -1.03 4.79
N VAL A 66 -12.79 -1.66 5.55
CA VAL A 66 -12.81 -1.57 7.03
C VAL A 66 -12.65 -0.12 7.49
N ALA A 67 -11.74 0.64 6.87
CA ALA A 67 -11.54 2.05 7.19
C ALA A 67 -12.72 2.95 6.82
N LEU A 68 -13.56 2.51 5.86
CA LEU A 68 -14.82 3.18 5.49
C LEU A 68 -16.02 2.78 6.39
N GLY A 69 -15.82 1.81 7.28
CA GLY A 69 -16.83 1.41 8.27
C GLY A 69 -17.45 0.03 8.04
N ASP A 70 -16.97 -0.74 7.07
CA ASP A 70 -17.43 -2.13 6.92
C ASP A 70 -16.97 -2.99 8.10
N ALA A 71 -17.77 -4.03 8.41
CA ALA A 71 -17.38 -5.00 9.40
C ALA A 71 -16.06 -5.71 8.99
N ALA A 72 -15.16 -5.87 9.95
CA ALA A 72 -13.92 -6.62 9.71
C ALA A 72 -14.26 -8.10 9.54
N ASP A 73 -14.14 -8.58 8.32
CA ASP A 73 -14.14 -10.01 8.01
C ASP A 73 -12.68 -10.45 7.93
N PHE A 74 -12.25 -11.29 8.87
CA PHE A 74 -10.86 -11.74 8.95
C PHE A 74 -10.68 -12.96 8.06
N ASP A 75 -10.17 -12.73 6.86
CA ASP A 75 -9.62 -13.79 6.01
C ASP A 75 -8.15 -14.03 6.40
N ASP A 76 -7.96 -14.85 7.43
CA ASP A 76 -6.63 -15.13 7.98
C ASP A 76 -5.73 -15.83 6.97
N GLU A 77 -6.27 -16.66 6.09
CA GLU A 77 -5.49 -17.38 5.08
C GLU A 77 -4.83 -16.44 4.06
N ALA A 78 -5.57 -15.46 3.57
CA ALA A 78 -5.03 -14.47 2.64
C ALA A 78 -3.99 -13.57 3.31
N GLY A 79 -4.22 -13.19 4.57
CA GLY A 79 -3.27 -12.44 5.38
C GLY A 79 -1.97 -13.20 5.60
N ASP A 80 -2.05 -14.47 5.95
CA ASP A 80 -0.90 -15.35 6.16
C ASP A 80 -0.08 -15.55 4.88
N ALA A 81 -0.73 -15.73 3.74
CA ALA A 81 -0.05 -15.88 2.47
C ALA A 81 0.71 -14.61 2.08
N LEU A 82 0.10 -13.44 2.28
CA LEU A 82 0.75 -12.15 2.05
C LEU A 82 1.94 -11.93 2.98
N TRP A 83 1.77 -12.26 4.26
CA TRP A 83 2.84 -12.16 5.26
C TRP A 83 4.05 -13.03 4.89
N ARG A 84 3.82 -14.27 4.49
CA ARG A 84 4.90 -15.16 4.04
C ARG A 84 5.64 -14.61 2.81
N ALA A 85 4.91 -13.97 1.89
CA ALA A 85 5.52 -13.33 0.73
C ALA A 85 6.41 -12.15 1.12
N LEU A 86 5.94 -11.30 2.04
CA LEU A 86 6.70 -10.16 2.56
C LEU A 86 7.94 -10.62 3.33
N LEU A 87 7.84 -11.68 4.13
CA LEU A 87 9.00 -12.27 4.82
C LEU A 87 10.06 -12.78 3.84
N ARG A 88 9.64 -13.41 2.74
CA ARG A 88 10.59 -13.84 1.69
C ARG A 88 11.28 -12.65 1.07
N GLN A 89 10.55 -11.60 0.66
CA GLN A 89 11.15 -10.39 0.12
C GLN A 89 12.17 -9.77 1.09
N HIS A 90 11.83 -9.72 2.38
CA HIS A 90 12.74 -9.22 3.39
C HIS A 90 14.02 -10.05 3.49
N ARG A 91 13.91 -11.39 3.52
CA ARG A 91 15.07 -12.30 3.58
C ARG A 91 15.94 -12.21 2.33
N ASP A 92 15.33 -11.97 1.18
CA ASP A 92 16.01 -11.83 -0.10
C ASP A 92 16.59 -10.42 -0.32
N GLY A 93 16.47 -9.51 0.67
CA GLY A 93 16.99 -8.14 0.59
C GLY A 93 16.26 -7.28 -0.43
N LEU A 94 15.00 -7.60 -0.74
CA LEU A 94 14.17 -6.85 -1.68
C LEU A 94 13.34 -5.78 -0.96
N LEU A 95 13.05 -4.69 -1.66
CA LEU A 95 12.10 -3.69 -1.20
C LEU A 95 10.70 -4.27 -1.06
N PHE A 96 9.94 -3.80 -0.06
CA PHE A 96 8.52 -4.06 0.06
C PHE A 96 7.76 -3.29 -1.03
N SER A 97 7.86 -3.78 -2.25
CA SER A 97 7.28 -3.19 -3.44
C SER A 97 6.72 -4.28 -4.34
N LEU A 98 5.82 -3.89 -5.22
CA LEU A 98 5.32 -4.74 -6.31
C LEU A 98 6.41 -5.02 -7.34
N LEU A 99 7.43 -4.18 -7.39
CA LEU A 99 8.60 -4.38 -8.25
C LEU A 99 9.73 -4.97 -7.40
N PRO A 100 10.36 -6.07 -7.82
CA PRO A 100 11.48 -6.68 -7.13
C PRO A 100 12.74 -5.82 -7.34
N CYS A 101 12.89 -4.80 -6.50
CA CYS A 101 14.08 -3.98 -6.45
C CYS A 101 14.94 -4.42 -5.27
N GLU A 102 16.22 -4.67 -5.51
CA GLU A 102 17.19 -4.95 -4.46
C GLU A 102 17.38 -3.69 -3.59
N LEU A 103 17.47 -3.91 -2.28
CA LEU A 103 17.89 -2.86 -1.37
C LEU A 103 19.35 -2.53 -1.64
N ALA A 104 19.69 -1.25 -1.67
CA ALA A 104 21.07 -0.83 -1.71
C ALA A 104 21.79 -1.44 -0.49
N GLU A 105 22.84 -2.21 -0.73
CA GLU A 105 23.71 -2.67 0.34
C GLU A 105 24.24 -1.46 1.08
N HIS A 106 23.93 -1.37 2.37
CA HIS A 106 24.60 -0.42 3.23
C HIS A 106 26.05 -0.89 3.30
N ARG A 107 26.90 -0.35 2.42
CA ARG A 107 28.34 -0.42 2.63
C ARG A 107 28.59 0.26 3.96
N GLY A 108 28.62 -0.56 5.02
CA GLY A 108 29.19 -0.11 6.26
C GLY A 108 30.57 0.45 5.93
N GLU A 109 30.72 1.74 6.08
CA GLU A 109 32.02 2.35 6.11
C GLU A 109 32.83 1.57 7.16
N ALA A 110 33.69 0.70 6.67
CA ALA A 110 34.75 0.16 7.52
C ALA A 110 35.62 1.35 7.91
N ALA A 111 35.38 1.83 9.11
CA ALA A 111 36.26 2.81 9.74
C ALA A 111 37.64 2.18 9.98
#